data_597e88b693f696e4da8034bc1d3f7066
#
_entry.id   597e88b693f696e4da8034bc1d3f7066
#
_cell.length_a   1.000
_cell.length_b   1.000
_cell.length_c   1.000
_cell.angle_alpha   90.00
_cell.angle_beta   90.00
_cell.angle_gamma   90.00
#
_symmetry.space_group_name_H-M   'P 1'
#
loop_
_entity.id
_entity.type
_entity.pdbx_description
1 polymer ?
#
loop_
_entity_poly.entity_id
_entity_poly.type
_entity_poly.pdbx_seq_one_letter_code
_entity_poly.pdbx_strand_id
1 'polypeptide(L)'
;MGRKAIGMGVALVGLLALAWLRATPAMAQVTFGSPSDPARVALGVGAFDITPSRHHKDAETAGEFRGEYRFPDTFSVVAPFLGASVTTDGAAYGYFGLGVDINFGPSWVLTPNAAAGVFERGSGTRLGSWWEFRTGAELAYRFADLSRLGVAVHHTSNAGLTKTNPGEQSVLLIYSIPMH
;
A
#
# COMPACT_ATOMS: atom_id res chain seq x y z
N MET A 1 -49.99 36.22 26.98
CA MET A 1 -50.11 35.47 25.74
C MET A 1 -48.73 35.49 25.05
N GLY A 2 -47.99 34.44 24.96
CA GLY A 2 -47.86 33.29 24.29
C GLY A 2 -46.64 32.47 24.72
N ARG A 3 -46.84 31.40 25.40
CA ARG A 3 -45.89 30.31 25.58
C ARG A 3 -46.40 29.15 24.72
N LYS A 4 -45.70 28.80 23.66
CA LYS A 4 -45.71 27.49 22.96
C LYS A 4 -44.93 27.57 21.64
N ALA A 5 -43.62 27.29 21.65
CA ALA A 5 -42.88 26.88 20.47
C ALA A 5 -41.48 26.34 20.78
N ILE A 6 -41.24 25.70 21.94
CA ILE A 6 -39.91 25.12 22.27
C ILE A 6 -39.96 23.59 22.33
N GLY A 7 -41.14 22.97 22.18
CA GLY A 7 -41.28 21.53 22.39
C GLY A 7 -41.01 20.59 21.18
N MET A 8 -40.97 21.12 19.96
CA MET A 8 -40.87 20.26 18.73
C MET A 8 -39.46 20.06 18.19
N GLY A 9 -38.52 20.94 18.51
CA GLY A 9 -37.14 20.83 18.01
C GLY A 9 -36.28 19.79 18.73
N VAL A 10 -36.56 19.56 20.02
CA VAL A 10 -35.74 18.65 20.83
C VAL A 10 -36.09 17.17 20.57
N ALA A 11 -37.33 16.88 20.19
CA ALA A 11 -37.76 15.51 19.88
C ALA A 11 -37.19 14.95 18.57
N LEU A 12 -36.96 15.81 17.57
CA LEU A 12 -36.43 15.39 16.26
C LEU A 12 -34.93 15.10 16.30
N VAL A 13 -34.16 15.85 17.10
CA VAL A 13 -32.73 15.63 17.28
C VAL A 13 -32.45 14.36 18.07
N GLY A 14 -33.30 14.04 19.05
CA GLY A 14 -33.20 12.82 19.83
C GLY A 14 -33.48 11.54 19.03
N LEU A 15 -34.39 11.59 18.05
CA LEU A 15 -34.70 10.44 17.18
C LEU A 15 -33.60 10.16 16.14
N LEU A 16 -32.91 11.18 15.65
CA LEU A 16 -31.76 11.00 14.74
C LEU A 16 -30.53 10.45 15.48
N ALA A 17 -30.29 10.84 16.72
CA ALA A 17 -29.19 10.33 17.52
C ALA A 17 -29.40 8.85 17.92
N LEU A 18 -30.65 8.41 18.16
CA LEU A 18 -30.99 7.02 18.47
C LEU A 18 -30.93 6.07 17.26
N ALA A 19 -31.08 6.60 16.04
CA ALA A 19 -30.94 5.80 14.81
C ALA A 19 -29.47 5.42 14.51
N TRP A 20 -28.50 6.20 14.99
CA TRP A 20 -27.06 5.91 14.83
C TRP A 20 -26.53 4.88 15.84
N LEU A 21 -27.23 4.66 16.96
CA LEU A 21 -26.79 3.73 18.00
C LEU A 21 -27.22 2.27 17.76
N ARG A 22 -27.97 1.99 16.68
CA ARG A 22 -28.42 0.62 16.33
C ARG A 22 -27.68 -0.02 15.14
N ALA A 23 -26.70 0.65 14.55
CA ALA A 23 -25.73 -0.02 13.71
C ALA A 23 -24.77 -0.79 14.62
N THR A 24 -25.12 -2.02 14.99
CA THR A 24 -24.12 -2.98 15.43
C THR A 24 -23.05 -2.98 14.34
N PRO A 25 -21.78 -2.64 14.63
CA PRO A 25 -20.74 -2.83 13.65
C PRO A 25 -20.77 -4.32 13.31
N ALA A 26 -21.17 -4.65 12.07
CA ALA A 26 -20.92 -5.97 11.55
C ALA A 26 -19.41 -6.12 11.71
N MET A 27 -18.98 -6.98 12.64
CA MET A 27 -17.56 -7.29 12.84
C MET A 27 -17.05 -7.64 11.45
N ALA A 28 -16.24 -6.79 10.87
CA ALA A 28 -15.72 -7.01 9.52
C ALA A 28 -14.98 -8.35 9.56
N GLN A 29 -15.52 -9.35 8.88
CA GLN A 29 -14.91 -10.67 8.85
C GLN A 29 -13.50 -10.51 8.28
N VAL A 30 -12.50 -10.92 9.06
CA VAL A 30 -11.12 -10.93 8.60
C VAL A 30 -10.88 -12.25 7.87
N THR A 31 -10.44 -12.17 6.61
CA THR A 31 -10.07 -13.34 5.81
C THR A 31 -8.69 -13.14 5.20
N PHE A 32 -8.00 -14.26 4.93
CA PHE A 32 -6.68 -14.27 4.32
C PHE A 32 -6.75 -14.81 2.91
N GLY A 33 -6.02 -14.16 2.01
CA GLY A 33 -6.04 -14.47 0.58
C GLY A 33 -7.26 -13.90 -0.13
N SER A 34 -7.18 -13.88 -1.44
CA SER A 34 -8.24 -13.46 -2.37
C SER A 34 -8.31 -14.42 -3.56
N PRO A 35 -8.65 -15.71 -3.32
CA PRO A 35 -8.49 -16.78 -4.33
C PRO A 35 -9.41 -16.60 -5.55
N SER A 36 -10.47 -15.81 -5.43
CA SER A 36 -11.37 -15.48 -6.54
C SER A 36 -10.97 -14.20 -7.29
N ASP A 37 -9.98 -13.46 -6.79
CA ASP A 37 -9.54 -12.24 -7.45
C ASP A 37 -8.64 -12.59 -8.65
N PRO A 38 -8.85 -11.95 -9.83
CA PRO A 38 -7.99 -12.15 -10.99
C PRO A 38 -6.59 -11.56 -10.77
N ALA A 39 -5.67 -11.87 -11.70
CA ALA A 39 -4.41 -11.13 -11.80
C ALA A 39 -4.67 -9.63 -11.95
N ARG A 40 -3.69 -8.78 -11.59
CA ARG A 40 -3.82 -7.31 -11.66
C ARG A 40 -2.56 -6.67 -12.21
N VAL A 41 -2.76 -5.57 -12.90
CA VAL A 41 -1.70 -4.59 -13.16
C VAL A 41 -1.85 -3.47 -12.13
N ALA A 42 -0.80 -3.18 -11.39
CA ALA A 42 -0.75 -2.10 -10.42
C ALA A 42 0.22 -1.01 -10.89
N LEU A 43 -0.23 0.23 -10.85
CA LEU A 43 0.56 1.41 -11.17
C LEU A 43 0.66 2.29 -9.92
N GLY A 44 1.87 2.71 -9.60
CA GLY A 44 2.16 3.51 -8.42
C GLY A 44 2.92 4.79 -8.75
N VAL A 45 2.64 5.83 -7.99
CA VAL A 45 3.38 7.07 -7.97
C VAL A 45 3.60 7.52 -6.54
N GLY A 46 4.79 8.01 -6.24
CA GLY A 46 5.10 8.40 -4.86
C GLY A 46 6.48 9.00 -4.69
N ALA A 47 7.00 8.84 -3.48
CA ALA A 47 8.30 9.36 -3.09
C ALA A 47 9.21 8.22 -2.62
N PHE A 48 10.40 8.17 -3.15
CA PHE A 48 11.50 7.31 -2.81
C PHE A 48 12.41 8.03 -1.82
N ASP A 49 12.91 7.31 -0.81
CA ASP A 49 13.75 7.80 0.26
C ASP A 49 13.18 9.05 0.98
N ILE A 50 12.01 8.87 1.60
CA ILE A 50 11.33 9.95 2.35
C ILE A 50 12.05 10.32 3.66
N THR A 51 13.05 9.53 4.07
CA THR A 51 13.87 9.77 5.25
C THR A 51 15.35 9.70 4.93
N PRO A 52 15.84 10.55 3.98
CA PRO A 52 17.21 10.47 3.51
C PRO A 52 18.20 10.64 4.65
N SER A 53 19.22 9.79 4.67
CA SER A 53 20.24 9.80 5.71
C SER A 53 21.13 11.05 5.61
N ARG A 54 21.18 11.85 6.64
CA ARG A 54 22.04 13.06 6.72
C ARG A 54 23.56 12.74 6.67
N HIS A 55 23.92 11.48 6.84
CA HIS A 55 25.30 11.03 6.76
C HIS A 55 25.76 10.67 5.34
N HIS A 56 24.84 10.58 4.39
CA HIS A 56 25.13 10.31 2.99
C HIS A 56 24.81 11.54 2.14
N LYS A 57 25.86 12.15 1.56
CA LYS A 57 25.75 13.42 0.80
C LYS A 57 24.84 13.34 -0.41
N ASP A 58 24.64 12.13 -0.95
CA ASP A 58 23.84 11.86 -2.15
C ASP A 58 22.43 11.35 -1.80
N ALA A 59 22.04 11.32 -0.50
CA ALA A 59 20.73 10.87 -0.08
C ALA A 59 19.72 12.00 -0.24
N GLU A 60 18.80 11.85 -1.19
CA GLU A 60 17.75 12.82 -1.50
C GLU A 60 16.42 12.10 -1.76
N THR A 61 15.33 12.77 -1.39
CA THR A 61 13.99 12.28 -1.75
C THR A 61 13.76 12.50 -3.23
N ALA A 62 13.41 11.43 -3.95
CA ALA A 62 13.08 11.45 -5.37
C ALA A 62 11.61 11.07 -5.61
N GLY A 63 11.06 11.49 -6.75
CA GLY A 63 9.79 10.94 -7.22
C GLY A 63 9.98 9.49 -7.67
N GLU A 64 9.00 8.62 -7.38
CA GLU A 64 9.01 7.21 -7.81
C GLU A 64 7.80 6.89 -8.67
N PHE A 65 8.03 6.15 -9.77
CA PHE A 65 7.01 5.52 -10.60
C PHE A 65 7.20 4.02 -10.55
N ARG A 66 6.11 3.26 -10.35
CA ARG A 66 6.13 1.82 -10.15
C ARG A 66 5.09 1.13 -11.03
N GLY A 67 5.47 0.00 -11.60
CA GLY A 67 4.58 -0.93 -12.29
C GLY A 67 4.76 -2.34 -11.74
N GLU A 68 3.66 -3.02 -11.42
CA GLU A 68 3.66 -4.40 -10.94
C GLU A 68 2.62 -5.23 -11.68
N TYR A 69 2.97 -6.49 -11.96
CA TYR A 69 2.02 -7.53 -12.30
C TYR A 69 1.87 -8.44 -11.09
N ARG A 70 0.67 -8.52 -10.55
CA ARG A 70 0.31 -9.31 -9.37
C ARG A 70 -0.49 -10.51 -9.84
N PHE A 71 0.05 -11.70 -9.61
CA PHE A 71 -0.61 -12.96 -9.94
C PHE A 71 -1.76 -13.22 -8.96
N PRO A 72 -2.73 -14.08 -9.33
CA PRO A 72 -3.71 -14.61 -8.38
C PRO A 72 -3.02 -15.37 -7.24
N ASP A 73 -3.75 -15.64 -6.17
CA ASP A 73 -3.28 -16.49 -5.09
C ASP A 73 -2.87 -17.87 -5.65
N THR A 74 -1.58 -18.17 -5.58
CA THR A 74 -1.00 -19.35 -6.20
C THR A 74 -0.67 -20.42 -5.16
N PHE A 75 -0.25 -20.01 -3.97
CA PHE A 75 0.12 -20.88 -2.86
C PHE A 75 -0.82 -20.64 -1.68
N SER A 76 -2.05 -21.14 -1.78
CA SER A 76 -3.12 -20.96 -0.78
C SER A 76 -3.54 -19.48 -0.67
N VAL A 77 -2.88 -18.69 0.18
CA VAL A 77 -3.18 -17.27 0.44
C VAL A 77 -2.08 -16.33 -0.06
N VAL A 78 -1.04 -16.88 -0.67
CA VAL A 78 0.14 -16.13 -1.11
C VAL A 78 0.04 -15.84 -2.61
N ALA A 79 0.08 -14.56 -2.96
CA ALA A 79 0.10 -14.07 -4.32
C ALA A 79 1.53 -13.63 -4.71
N PRO A 80 2.13 -14.26 -5.73
CA PRO A 80 3.37 -13.78 -6.31
C PRO A 80 3.15 -12.46 -7.06
N PHE A 81 4.20 -11.67 -7.18
CA PHE A 81 4.21 -10.49 -8.06
C PHE A 81 5.59 -10.25 -8.63
N LEU A 82 5.64 -9.59 -9.77
CA LEU A 82 6.87 -9.05 -10.35
C LEU A 82 6.65 -7.57 -10.68
N GLY A 83 7.70 -6.79 -10.63
CA GLY A 83 7.56 -5.37 -10.89
C GLY A 83 8.87 -4.66 -11.15
N ALA A 84 8.72 -3.40 -11.53
CA ALA A 84 9.82 -2.48 -11.67
C ALA A 84 9.42 -1.09 -11.18
N SER A 85 10.40 -0.35 -10.70
CA SER A 85 10.25 1.08 -10.42
C SER A 85 11.41 1.88 -10.99
N VAL A 86 11.14 3.16 -11.26
CA VAL A 86 12.12 4.16 -11.67
C VAL A 86 11.90 5.43 -10.86
N THR A 87 12.98 6.15 -10.61
CA THR A 87 12.94 7.40 -9.86
C THR A 87 13.32 8.59 -10.73
N THR A 88 12.96 9.79 -10.27
CA THR A 88 13.29 11.04 -10.99
C THR A 88 14.79 11.35 -11.02
N ASP A 89 15.57 10.75 -10.13
CA ASP A 89 17.04 10.82 -10.10
C ASP A 89 17.73 9.71 -10.91
N GLY A 90 16.93 8.90 -11.64
CA GLY A 90 17.41 7.89 -12.59
C GLY A 90 17.73 6.53 -11.97
N ALA A 91 17.37 6.27 -10.70
CA ALA A 91 17.47 4.93 -10.16
C ALA A 91 16.41 4.01 -10.78
N ALA A 92 16.73 2.72 -10.86
CA ALA A 92 15.82 1.68 -11.34
C ALA A 92 15.91 0.43 -10.47
N TYR A 93 14.76 -0.20 -10.21
CA TYR A 93 14.68 -1.43 -9.42
C TYR A 93 13.73 -2.42 -10.09
N GLY A 94 14.25 -3.58 -10.47
CA GLY A 94 13.48 -4.71 -10.98
C GLY A 94 13.44 -5.84 -9.97
N TYR A 95 12.26 -6.38 -9.65
CA TYR A 95 12.09 -7.30 -8.54
C TYR A 95 10.99 -8.34 -8.75
N PHE A 96 11.08 -9.40 -7.97
CA PHE A 96 10.05 -10.42 -7.78
C PHE A 96 9.74 -10.54 -6.29
N GLY A 97 8.46 -10.76 -5.94
CA GLY A 97 8.04 -10.81 -4.56
C GLY A 97 6.79 -11.64 -4.29
N LEU A 98 6.43 -11.70 -3.03
CA LEU A 98 5.28 -12.40 -2.49
C LEU A 98 4.48 -11.47 -1.58
N GLY A 99 3.17 -11.54 -1.65
CA GLY A 99 2.25 -10.80 -0.78
C GLY A 99 1.13 -11.70 -0.26
N VAL A 100 0.47 -11.25 0.80
CA VAL A 100 -0.71 -11.90 1.36
C VAL A 100 -1.79 -10.86 1.57
N ASP A 101 -2.95 -11.05 0.96
CA ASP A 101 -4.10 -10.20 1.21
C ASP A 101 -4.75 -10.54 2.55
N ILE A 102 -4.93 -9.55 3.40
CA ILE A 102 -5.72 -9.60 4.63
C ILE A 102 -6.94 -8.72 4.40
N ASN A 103 -8.10 -9.35 4.24
CA ASN A 103 -9.34 -8.64 3.94
C ASN A 103 -10.10 -8.31 5.23
N PHE A 104 -10.49 -7.05 5.37
CA PHE A 104 -11.37 -6.55 6.42
C PHE A 104 -12.74 -6.23 5.81
N GLY A 105 -13.62 -7.24 5.81
CA GLY A 105 -14.87 -7.18 5.06
C GLY A 105 -14.65 -7.18 3.54
N PRO A 106 -15.61 -6.66 2.75
CA PRO A 106 -15.55 -6.74 1.29
C PRO A 106 -14.60 -5.72 0.65
N SER A 107 -14.31 -4.61 1.33
CA SER A 107 -13.75 -3.43 0.68
C SER A 107 -12.32 -3.07 1.12
N TRP A 108 -11.89 -3.40 2.32
CA TRP A 108 -10.56 -3.04 2.79
C TRP A 108 -9.60 -4.22 2.72
N VAL A 109 -8.44 -3.99 2.15
CA VAL A 109 -7.39 -5.01 1.98
C VAL A 109 -6.06 -4.43 2.45
N LEU A 110 -5.43 -5.13 3.40
CA LEU A 110 -4.05 -4.89 3.81
C LEU A 110 -3.19 -5.99 3.19
N THR A 111 -2.16 -5.61 2.42
CA THR A 111 -1.27 -6.55 1.74
C THR A 111 0.17 -6.37 2.24
N PRO A 112 0.59 -7.02 3.36
CA PRO A 112 2.00 -7.18 3.66
C PRO A 112 2.69 -7.93 2.52
N ASN A 113 3.92 -7.50 2.18
CA ASN A 113 4.65 -8.05 1.07
C ASN A 113 6.17 -7.98 1.28
N ALA A 114 6.88 -8.87 0.58
CA ALA A 114 8.34 -8.87 0.52
C ALA A 114 8.79 -9.18 -0.90
N ALA A 115 9.89 -8.59 -1.32
CA ALA A 115 10.48 -8.79 -2.64
C ALA A 115 12.01 -8.78 -2.58
N ALA A 116 12.63 -9.35 -3.60
CA ALA A 116 14.06 -9.28 -3.83
C ALA A 116 14.32 -8.91 -5.30
N GLY A 117 15.36 -8.16 -5.58
CA GLY A 117 15.62 -7.73 -6.95
C GLY A 117 16.92 -7.01 -7.15
N VAL A 118 17.08 -6.51 -8.36
CA VAL A 118 18.26 -5.81 -8.83
C VAL A 118 18.00 -4.31 -8.85
N PHE A 119 18.84 -3.58 -8.15
CA PHE A 119 18.77 -2.13 -8.04
C PHE A 119 19.97 -1.49 -8.76
N GLU A 120 19.67 -0.57 -9.67
CA GLU A 120 20.65 0.30 -10.29
C GLU A 120 20.46 1.71 -9.75
N ARG A 121 21.55 2.24 -9.23
CA ARG A 121 21.56 3.59 -8.67
C ARG A 121 21.60 4.65 -9.77
N GLY A 122 20.70 5.64 -9.67
CA GLY A 122 20.81 6.89 -10.43
C GLY A 122 21.85 7.85 -9.84
N SER A 123 21.52 9.13 -9.80
CA SER A 123 22.33 10.17 -9.14
C SER A 123 22.09 10.33 -7.65
N GLY A 124 21.01 9.71 -7.12
CA GLY A 124 20.55 9.85 -5.74
C GLY A 124 21.10 8.81 -4.76
N THR A 125 20.24 8.31 -3.88
CA THR A 125 20.57 7.47 -2.75
C THR A 125 21.31 6.19 -3.12
N ARG A 126 22.42 5.93 -2.43
CA ARG A 126 23.21 4.71 -2.58
C ARG A 126 22.82 3.67 -1.55
N LEU A 127 22.21 2.54 -1.98
CA LEU A 127 21.79 1.46 -1.07
C LEU A 127 22.94 0.50 -0.70
N GLY A 128 24.04 0.52 -1.45
CA GLY A 128 25.26 -0.20 -1.10
C GLY A 128 25.46 -1.54 -1.78
N SER A 129 24.45 -2.10 -2.41
CA SER A 129 24.50 -3.32 -3.22
C SER A 129 23.68 -3.14 -4.49
N TRP A 130 23.93 -3.97 -5.49
CA TRP A 130 23.05 -4.10 -6.65
C TRP A 130 21.89 -5.07 -6.39
N TRP A 131 22.00 -5.90 -5.33
CA TRP A 131 20.96 -6.82 -4.88
C TRP A 131 20.30 -6.24 -3.63
N GLU A 132 19.01 -5.93 -3.74
CA GLU A 132 18.25 -5.29 -2.66
C GLU A 132 16.99 -6.09 -2.34
N PHE A 133 16.57 -6.04 -1.08
CA PHE A 133 15.35 -6.63 -0.56
C PHE A 133 14.39 -5.52 -0.16
N ARG A 134 13.14 -5.69 -0.51
CA ARG A 134 12.05 -4.78 -0.16
C ARG A 134 11.04 -5.49 0.74
N THR A 135 10.62 -4.85 1.81
CA THR A 135 9.51 -5.27 2.66
C THR A 135 8.56 -4.11 2.86
N GLY A 136 7.28 -4.39 3.08
CA GLY A 136 6.30 -3.34 3.31
C GLY A 136 4.87 -3.82 3.34
N ALA A 137 3.95 -2.88 3.26
CA ALA A 137 2.53 -3.17 3.22
C ALA A 137 1.78 -2.11 2.39
N GLU A 138 0.69 -2.52 1.76
CA GLU A 138 -0.27 -1.66 1.08
C GLU A 138 -1.61 -1.78 1.81
N LEU A 139 -2.24 -0.65 2.13
CA LEU A 139 -3.63 -0.59 2.56
C LEU A 139 -4.45 -0.01 1.42
N ALA A 140 -5.40 -0.79 0.89
CA ALA A 140 -6.19 -0.44 -0.27
C ALA A 140 -7.68 -0.57 -0.03
N TYR A 141 -8.46 0.27 -0.69
CA TYR A 141 -9.89 0.11 -0.86
C TYR A 141 -10.16 -0.65 -2.16
N ARG A 142 -10.90 -1.76 -2.07
CA ARG A 142 -11.36 -2.57 -3.20
C ARG A 142 -12.73 -2.08 -3.63
N PHE A 143 -12.86 -1.69 -4.89
CA PHE A 143 -14.12 -1.31 -5.52
C PHE A 143 -14.92 -2.54 -5.99
N ALA A 144 -16.17 -2.31 -6.41
CA ALA A 144 -17.06 -3.38 -6.85
C ALA A 144 -16.58 -4.11 -8.13
N ASP A 145 -15.80 -3.43 -8.96
CA ASP A 145 -15.16 -3.99 -10.15
C ASP A 145 -13.82 -4.69 -9.86
N LEU A 146 -13.51 -4.91 -8.57
CA LEU A 146 -12.27 -5.47 -8.06
C LEU A 146 -11.02 -4.61 -8.31
N SER A 147 -11.13 -3.42 -8.88
CA SER A 147 -10.02 -2.47 -8.87
C SER A 147 -9.72 -2.02 -7.44
N ARG A 148 -8.48 -1.56 -7.19
CA ARG A 148 -8.09 -1.12 -5.84
C ARG A 148 -7.34 0.20 -5.91
N LEU A 149 -7.60 1.08 -4.96
CA LEU A 149 -6.82 2.30 -4.73
C LEU A 149 -6.25 2.24 -3.32
N GLY A 150 -4.95 2.35 -3.19
CA GLY A 150 -4.28 2.18 -1.91
C GLY A 150 -3.06 3.06 -1.71
N VAL A 151 -2.58 3.07 -0.47
CA VAL A 151 -1.29 3.66 -0.08
C VAL A 151 -0.39 2.53 0.38
N ALA A 152 0.83 2.51 -0.16
CA ALA A 152 1.86 1.56 0.20
C ALA A 152 3.04 2.25 0.88
N VAL A 153 3.60 1.58 1.88
CA VAL A 153 4.86 1.95 2.51
C VAL A 153 5.83 0.79 2.39
N HIS A 154 7.07 1.08 1.99
CA HIS A 154 8.09 0.06 1.81
C HIS A 154 9.41 0.50 2.45
N HIS A 155 10.20 -0.48 2.81
CA HIS A 155 11.61 -0.35 3.16
C HIS A 155 12.43 -1.22 2.22
N THR A 156 13.45 -0.64 1.61
CA THR A 156 14.38 -1.34 0.73
C THR A 156 15.80 -1.26 1.29
N SER A 157 16.49 -2.39 1.36
CA SER A 157 17.86 -2.46 1.86
C SER A 157 18.55 -3.75 1.40
N ASN A 158 19.87 -3.79 1.48
CA ASN A 158 20.62 -5.00 1.13
C ASN A 158 20.69 -6.06 2.24
N ALA A 159 19.87 -5.93 3.29
CA ALA A 159 19.84 -6.86 4.43
C ALA A 159 21.21 -7.12 5.08
N GLY A 160 22.15 -6.19 4.97
CA GLY A 160 23.50 -6.34 5.53
C GLY A 160 24.46 -7.19 4.68
N LEU A 161 24.16 -7.46 3.41
CA LEU A 161 25.06 -8.16 2.48
C LEU A 161 26.38 -7.42 2.26
N THR A 162 26.36 -6.10 2.42
CA THR A 162 27.56 -5.25 2.34
C THR A 162 27.71 -4.39 3.60
N LYS A 163 28.91 -3.82 3.78
CA LYS A 163 29.20 -2.93 4.93
C LYS A 163 28.38 -1.62 4.89
N THR A 164 27.98 -1.19 3.70
CA THR A 164 27.14 0.00 3.49
C THR A 164 25.71 -0.45 3.26
N ASN A 165 24.82 -0.14 4.18
CA ASN A 165 23.41 -0.50 4.12
C ASN A 165 22.56 0.59 4.79
N PRO A 166 22.42 1.79 4.19
CA PRO A 166 21.63 2.85 4.77
C PRO A 166 20.12 2.51 4.76
N GLY A 167 19.69 1.71 3.78
CA GLY A 167 18.28 1.49 3.49
C GLY A 167 17.59 2.76 2.98
N GLU A 168 16.36 2.61 2.48
CA GLU A 168 15.47 3.71 2.12
C GLU A 168 14.03 3.39 2.54
N GLN A 169 13.17 4.40 2.63
CA GLN A 169 11.73 4.25 2.80
C GLN A 169 10.98 4.95 1.69
N SER A 170 10.01 4.24 1.09
CA SER A 170 9.13 4.80 0.05
C SER A 170 7.69 4.85 0.51
N VAL A 171 6.95 5.85 0.01
CA VAL A 171 5.49 5.94 0.14
C VAL A 171 4.89 6.15 -1.25
N LEU A 172 3.91 5.32 -1.62
CA LEU A 172 3.27 5.38 -2.93
C LEU A 172 1.75 5.36 -2.81
N LEU A 173 1.09 6.10 -3.69
CA LEU A 173 -0.29 5.89 -4.06
C LEU A 173 -0.31 4.86 -5.19
N ILE A 174 -1.10 3.79 -5.04
CA ILE A 174 -1.16 2.69 -6.00
C ILE A 174 -2.60 2.51 -6.47
N TYR A 175 -2.78 2.41 -7.78
CA TYR A 175 -4.03 1.97 -8.39
C TYR A 175 -3.81 0.65 -9.11
N SER A 176 -4.62 -0.36 -8.79
CA SER A 176 -4.52 -1.68 -9.41
C SER A 176 -5.80 -2.06 -10.16
N ILE A 177 -5.63 -2.59 -11.36
CA ILE A 177 -6.67 -2.91 -12.33
C ILE A 177 -6.72 -4.43 -12.49
N PRO A 178 -7.90 -5.08 -12.30
CA PRO A 178 -8.05 -6.50 -12.53
C PRO A 178 -7.92 -6.83 -14.02
N MET A 179 -7.31 -7.97 -14.31
CA MET A 179 -7.13 -8.51 -15.68
C MET A 179 -8.11 -9.65 -15.88
N HIS A 180 -9.11 -9.44 -16.72
CA HIS A 180 -10.16 -10.42 -17.06
C HIS A 180 -9.85 -11.18 -18.33
#